data_fff900c5edf4ca70926a2e4258d0ff29
#
_entry.id   fff900c5edf4ca70926a2e4258d0ff29
#
_cell.length_a   1.000
_cell.length_b   1.000
_cell.length_c   1.000
_cell.angle_alpha   90.00
_cell.angle_beta   90.00
_cell.angle_gamma   90.00
#
_symmetry.space_group_name_H-M   'P 1'
#
loop_
_entity.id
_entity.type
_entity.pdbx_description
1 polymer ?
#
loop_
_entity_poly.entity_id
_entity_poly.type
_entity_poly.pdbx_seq_one_letter_code
_entity_poly.pdbx_strand_id
1 'polypeptide(L)'
;MITLYLARHGQTEENIARIFQGHMPGTLTVEGIAQAEALRDTLRNISLDAVVSSDLKRCVDTARIAVEGRNLPWEKTVLLREIDWGSWTGLAIKEVDLQHLPADVETEAML
;
A
#
# COMPACT_ATOMS: atom_id res chain seq x y z
N MET A 1 -5.73 13.73 22.78
CA MET A 1 -6.37 13.44 21.46
C MET A 1 -5.31 12.94 20.48
N ILE A 2 -5.65 11.91 19.73
CA ILE A 2 -4.77 11.38 18.68
C ILE A 2 -5.32 11.83 17.33
N THR A 3 -4.46 12.40 16.49
CA THR A 3 -4.82 12.72 15.11
C THR A 3 -4.15 11.71 14.19
N LEU A 4 -4.94 11.05 13.34
CA LEU A 4 -4.48 10.01 12.43
C LEU A 4 -4.61 10.49 10.98
N TYR A 5 -3.49 10.46 10.26
CA TYR A 5 -3.45 10.76 8.84
C TYR A 5 -3.31 9.45 8.07
N LEU A 6 -4.33 9.10 7.29
CA LEU A 6 -4.33 7.88 6.48
C LEU A 6 -3.98 8.21 5.04
N ALA A 7 -3.09 7.43 4.46
CA ALA A 7 -2.68 7.60 3.08
C ALA A 7 -2.58 6.24 2.38
N ARG A 8 -2.93 6.22 1.08
CA ARG A 8 -2.69 5.05 0.23
C ARG A 8 -1.29 5.11 -0.34
N HIS A 9 -0.76 3.94 -0.73
CA HIS A 9 0.48 3.89 -1.49
C HIS A 9 0.31 4.57 -2.86
N GLY A 10 1.41 4.98 -3.48
CA GLY A 10 1.40 5.53 -4.82
C GLY A 10 1.06 4.47 -5.87
N GLN A 11 0.78 4.92 -7.09
CA GLN A 11 0.49 4.05 -8.21
C GLN A 11 1.62 3.06 -8.45
N THR A 12 1.27 1.81 -8.69
CA THR A 12 2.22 0.76 -9.04
C THR A 12 2.02 0.30 -10.48
N GLU A 13 3.03 -0.39 -11.02
CA GLU A 13 2.91 -1.02 -12.33
C GLU A 13 1.76 -2.03 -12.36
N GLU A 14 1.54 -2.73 -11.26
CA GLU A 14 0.45 -3.69 -11.09
C GLU A 14 -0.92 -2.99 -11.12
N ASN A 15 -1.03 -1.75 -10.59
CA ASN A 15 -2.24 -0.94 -10.72
C ASN A 15 -2.54 -0.63 -12.19
N ILE A 16 -1.53 -0.25 -12.97
CA ILE A 16 -1.69 0.04 -14.39
C ILE A 16 -2.13 -1.22 -15.14
N ALA A 17 -1.50 -2.35 -14.84
CA ALA A 17 -1.80 -3.63 -15.45
C ALA A 17 -3.14 -4.21 -14.98
N ARG A 18 -3.76 -3.63 -13.94
CA ARG A 18 -5.03 -4.07 -13.35
C ARG A 18 -4.99 -5.53 -12.93
N ILE A 19 -3.96 -5.88 -12.18
CA ILE A 19 -3.82 -7.22 -11.61
C ILE A 19 -4.02 -7.17 -10.10
N PHE A 20 -4.36 -8.32 -9.52
CA PHE A 20 -4.47 -8.47 -8.08
C PHE A 20 -3.08 -8.46 -7.46
N GLN A 21 -2.75 -7.45 -6.68
CA GLN A 21 -1.44 -7.33 -6.02
C GLN A 21 -1.36 -8.15 -4.75
N GLY A 22 -2.40 -8.08 -3.92
CA GLY A 22 -2.41 -8.76 -2.63
C GLY A 22 -1.14 -8.48 -1.84
N HIS A 23 -0.41 -9.55 -1.49
CA HIS A 23 0.86 -9.46 -0.78
C HIS A 23 2.09 -9.39 -1.69
N MET A 24 1.92 -9.21 -3.00
CA MET A 24 3.05 -8.91 -3.89
C MET A 24 3.71 -7.60 -3.45
N PRO A 25 5.04 -7.47 -3.63
CA PRO A 25 5.74 -6.24 -3.20
C PRO A 25 5.22 -4.99 -3.90
N GLY A 26 4.98 -5.06 -5.21
CA GLY A 26 4.57 -3.91 -6.01
C GLY A 26 5.75 -3.00 -6.34
N THR A 27 5.68 -2.35 -7.48
CA THR A 27 6.71 -1.40 -7.94
C THR A 27 6.05 -0.07 -8.25
N LEU A 28 6.45 0.99 -7.56
CA LEU A 28 5.94 2.33 -7.83
C LEU A 28 6.35 2.77 -9.24
N THR A 29 5.39 3.34 -9.96
CA THR A 29 5.65 4.00 -11.25
C THR A 29 6.22 5.39 -11.03
N VAL A 30 6.66 6.06 -12.10
CA VAL A 30 7.07 7.47 -12.03
C VAL A 30 5.92 8.32 -11.45
N GLU A 31 4.68 8.06 -11.88
CA GLU A 31 3.50 8.72 -11.34
C GLU A 31 3.30 8.41 -9.86
N GLY A 32 3.51 7.15 -9.45
CA GLY A 32 3.40 6.74 -8.05
C GLY A 32 4.43 7.44 -7.16
N ILE A 33 5.65 7.60 -7.66
CA ILE A 33 6.69 8.35 -6.97
C ILE A 33 6.30 9.83 -6.83
N ALA A 34 5.77 10.42 -7.91
CA ALA A 34 5.31 11.81 -7.89
C ALA A 34 4.15 12.00 -6.89
N GLN A 35 3.25 11.03 -6.77
CA GLN A 35 2.18 11.04 -5.78
C GLN A 35 2.73 11.00 -4.36
N ALA A 36 3.73 10.17 -4.10
CA ALA A 36 4.39 10.11 -2.80
C ALA A 36 5.12 11.42 -2.46
N GLU A 37 5.74 12.05 -3.45
CA GLU A 37 6.37 13.35 -3.29
C GLU A 37 5.34 14.45 -3.01
N ALA A 38 4.18 14.41 -3.65
CA ALA A 38 3.08 15.32 -3.38
C ALA A 38 2.56 15.14 -1.95
N LEU A 39 2.46 13.90 -1.48
CA LEU A 39 2.11 13.60 -0.08
C LEU A 39 3.15 14.17 0.88
N ARG A 40 4.43 14.03 0.56
CA ARG A 40 5.52 14.63 1.33
C ARG A 40 5.32 16.14 1.47
N ASP A 41 5.03 16.82 0.37
CA ASP A 41 4.84 18.26 0.38
C ASP A 41 3.61 18.68 1.17
N THR A 42 2.53 17.90 1.09
CA THR A 42 1.31 18.12 1.89
C THR A 42 1.60 17.96 3.39
N LEU A 43 2.41 16.98 3.77
CA LEU A 43 2.71 16.69 5.18
C LEU A 43 3.83 17.55 5.75
N ARG A 44 4.54 18.29 4.91
CA ARG A 44 5.77 19.01 5.30
C ARG A 44 5.60 19.89 6.54
N ASN A 45 4.49 20.61 6.63
CA ASN A 45 4.22 21.54 7.72
C ASN A 45 3.33 20.94 8.81
N ILE A 46 3.08 19.66 8.75
CA ILE A 46 2.29 18.94 9.75
C ILE A 46 3.27 18.26 10.71
N SER A 47 3.07 18.51 12.01
CA SER A 47 3.85 17.82 13.04
C SER A 47 3.39 16.38 13.15
N LEU A 48 4.31 15.44 12.97
CA LEU A 48 4.05 14.01 13.09
C LEU A 48 4.89 13.42 14.21
N ASP A 49 4.32 12.49 14.96
CA ASP A 49 5.01 11.83 16.07
C ASP A 49 5.56 10.46 15.69
N ALA A 50 4.92 9.77 14.77
CA ALA A 50 5.32 8.44 14.35
C ALA A 50 4.71 8.09 12.99
N VAL A 51 5.30 7.07 12.36
CA VAL A 51 4.82 6.50 11.10
C VAL A 51 4.53 5.02 11.33
N VAL A 52 3.40 4.56 10.83
CA VAL A 52 3.07 3.13 10.77
C VAL A 52 2.71 2.81 9.33
N SER A 53 3.34 1.82 8.75
CA SER A 53 3.06 1.41 7.38
C SER A 53 2.93 -0.11 7.27
N SER A 54 2.27 -0.55 6.19
CA SER A 54 2.41 -1.92 5.75
C SER A 54 3.89 -2.21 5.47
N ASP A 55 4.28 -3.47 5.62
CA ASP A 55 5.64 -3.92 5.33
C ASP A 55 5.85 -4.26 3.84
N LEU A 56 4.81 -4.16 3.00
CA LEU A 56 4.94 -4.38 1.57
C LEU A 56 5.74 -3.26 0.91
N LYS A 57 6.57 -3.63 -0.05
CA LYS A 57 7.51 -2.70 -0.70
C LYS A 57 6.83 -1.43 -1.21
N ARG A 58 5.67 -1.56 -1.88
CA ARG A 58 4.94 -0.40 -2.40
C ARG A 58 4.54 0.59 -1.32
N CYS A 59 4.20 0.09 -0.14
CA CYS A 59 3.82 0.93 1.00
C CYS A 59 5.04 1.52 1.69
N VAL A 60 6.09 0.73 1.86
CA VAL A 60 7.36 1.17 2.45
C VAL A 60 7.98 2.26 1.59
N ASP A 61 8.03 2.08 0.28
CA ASP A 61 8.61 3.06 -0.64
C ASP A 61 7.82 4.36 -0.64
N THR A 62 6.49 4.29 -0.63
CA THR A 62 5.63 5.48 -0.54
C THR A 62 5.87 6.23 0.77
N ALA A 63 5.89 5.52 1.90
CA ALA A 63 6.10 6.12 3.20
C ALA A 63 7.50 6.73 3.32
N ARG A 64 8.52 6.06 2.80
CA ARG A 64 9.89 6.58 2.83
C ARG A 64 10.00 7.92 2.13
N ILE A 65 9.35 8.06 0.98
CA ILE A 65 9.33 9.32 0.24
C ILE A 65 8.52 10.38 0.99
N ALA A 66 7.34 9.99 1.50
CA ALA A 66 6.42 10.91 2.18
C ALA A 66 7.02 11.55 3.43
N VAL A 67 7.91 10.86 4.13
CA VAL A 67 8.56 11.38 5.36
C VAL A 67 10.05 11.59 5.19
N GLU A 68 10.51 11.73 3.96
CA GLU A 68 11.92 11.95 3.65
C GLU A 68 12.48 13.13 4.41
N GLY A 69 13.66 12.93 5.00
CA GLY A 69 14.36 13.97 5.77
C GLY A 69 13.83 14.15 7.19
N ARG A 70 12.83 13.40 7.61
CA ARG A 70 12.27 13.48 8.97
C ARG A 70 12.75 12.28 9.79
N ASN A 71 13.10 12.55 11.03
CA ASN A 71 13.54 11.51 11.97
C ASN A 71 12.37 11.10 12.86
N LEU A 72 11.54 10.17 12.37
CA LEU A 72 10.35 9.70 13.06
C LEU A 72 10.45 8.21 13.37
N PRO A 73 9.95 7.78 14.54
CA PRO A 73 9.74 6.35 14.79
C PRO A 73 8.85 5.77 13.69
N TRP A 74 9.25 4.64 13.13
CA TRP A 74 8.53 4.03 12.02
C TRP A 74 8.38 2.53 12.27
N GLU A 75 7.12 2.08 12.39
CA GLU A 75 6.79 0.68 12.54
C GLU A 75 6.22 0.15 11.23
N LYS A 76 6.75 -0.98 10.77
CA LYS A 76 6.23 -1.73 9.63
C LYS A 76 5.45 -2.91 10.16
N THR A 77 4.24 -3.13 9.65
CA THR A 77 3.38 -4.17 10.18
C THR A 77 2.63 -4.92 9.08
N VAL A 78 2.53 -6.24 9.26
CA VAL A 78 1.74 -7.10 8.38
C VAL A 78 0.24 -6.83 8.52
N LEU A 79 -0.18 -6.21 9.61
CA LEU A 79 -1.60 -5.94 9.89
C LEU A 79 -2.21 -4.91 8.92
N LEU A 80 -1.38 -4.12 8.24
CA LEU A 80 -1.82 -3.14 7.27
C LEU A 80 -1.71 -3.63 5.83
N ARG A 81 -1.39 -4.90 5.61
CA ARG A 81 -1.37 -5.47 4.27
C ARG A 81 -2.75 -5.49 3.66
N GLU A 82 -2.78 -5.36 2.33
CA GLU A 82 -3.97 -5.61 1.54
C GLU A 82 -4.41 -7.08 1.67
N ILE A 83 -5.65 -7.37 1.28
CA ILE A 83 -6.16 -8.74 1.20
C ILE A 83 -5.21 -9.61 0.38
N ASP A 84 -4.94 -10.83 0.88
CA ASP A 84 -4.22 -11.85 0.13
C ASP A 84 -5.19 -12.50 -0.84
N TRP A 85 -4.95 -12.33 -2.13
CA TRP A 85 -5.80 -12.86 -3.20
C TRP A 85 -5.51 -14.34 -3.51
N GLY A 86 -4.55 -14.95 -2.80
CA GLY A 86 -4.23 -16.38 -2.98
C GLY A 86 -3.82 -16.67 -4.42
N SER A 87 -4.44 -17.67 -5.04
CA SER A 87 -4.12 -18.06 -6.41
C SER A 87 -4.47 -17.00 -7.46
N TRP A 88 -5.28 -16.00 -7.11
CA TRP A 88 -5.56 -14.88 -8.01
C TRP A 88 -4.45 -13.82 -8.03
N THR A 89 -3.53 -13.85 -7.08
CA THR A 89 -2.42 -12.89 -7.02
C THR A 89 -1.62 -12.95 -8.33
N GLY A 90 -1.46 -11.79 -8.95
CA GLY A 90 -0.78 -11.66 -10.25
C GLY A 90 -1.70 -11.86 -11.46
N LEU A 91 -2.95 -12.30 -11.27
CA LEU A 91 -3.90 -12.41 -12.36
C LEU A 91 -4.53 -11.07 -12.70
N ALA A 92 -4.90 -10.87 -13.96
CA ALA A 92 -5.63 -9.67 -14.36
C ALA A 92 -7.07 -9.73 -13.80
N ILE A 93 -7.55 -8.60 -13.30
CA ILE A 93 -8.88 -8.51 -12.69
C ILE A 93 -9.96 -8.97 -13.67
N LYS A 94 -9.80 -8.63 -14.96
CA LYS A 94 -10.77 -9.00 -16.01
C LYS A 94 -10.78 -10.50 -16.34
N GLU A 95 -9.77 -11.27 -15.89
CA GLU A 95 -9.63 -12.69 -16.20
C GLU A 95 -10.30 -13.60 -15.18
N VAL A 96 -10.85 -13.05 -14.10
CA VAL A 96 -11.40 -13.79 -12.99
C VAL A 96 -12.90 -13.54 -12.83
N ASP A 97 -13.60 -14.52 -12.25
CA ASP A 97 -15.00 -14.38 -11.86
C ASP A 97 -15.08 -13.96 -10.39
N LEU A 98 -15.38 -12.68 -10.15
CA LEU A 98 -15.45 -12.11 -8.80
C LEU A 98 -16.57 -12.72 -7.96
N GLN A 99 -17.52 -13.46 -8.56
CA GLN A 99 -18.59 -14.14 -7.83
C GLN A 99 -18.15 -15.50 -7.30
N HIS A 100 -17.04 -16.05 -7.80
CA HIS A 100 -16.54 -17.37 -7.46
C HIS A 100 -15.09 -17.27 -6.97
N LEU A 101 -14.91 -16.80 -5.74
CA LEU A 101 -13.59 -16.65 -5.13
C LEU A 101 -12.94 -18.02 -4.90
N PRO A 102 -11.63 -18.17 -5.19
CA PRO A 102 -10.91 -19.38 -4.80
C PRO A 102 -10.86 -19.51 -3.29
N ALA A 103 -10.69 -20.75 -2.81
CA ALA A 103 -10.69 -21.03 -1.37
C ALA A 103 -9.52 -20.39 -0.62
N ASP A 104 -8.44 -20.07 -1.32
CA ASP A 104 -7.22 -19.49 -0.73
C ASP A 104 -7.20 -17.97 -0.71
N VAL A 105 -8.29 -17.30 -1.12
CA VAL A 105 -8.42 -15.85 -0.98
C VAL A 105 -8.77 -15.52 0.46
N GLU A 106 -8.07 -14.51 1.01
CA GLU A 106 -8.34 -14.00 2.35
C GLU A 106 -9.75 -13.39 2.39
N THR A 107 -10.50 -13.69 3.44
CA THR A 107 -11.85 -13.19 3.66
C THR A 107 -11.93 -12.41 4.97
N GLU A 108 -13.05 -11.73 5.22
CA GLU A 108 -13.27 -11.04 6.51
C GLU A 108 -13.11 -11.98 7.70
N ALA A 109 -13.46 -13.25 7.56
CA ALA A 109 -13.32 -14.23 8.64
C ALA A 109 -11.85 -14.51 9.00
N MET A 110 -10.92 -14.21 8.10
CA MET A 110 -9.48 -14.40 8.30
C MET A 110 -8.79 -13.12 8.81
N LEU A 111 -9.49 -12.01 8.72
CA LEU A 111 -8.99 -10.73 9.20
C LEU A 111 -9.31 -10.55 10.69
#